data_b846cf153a7f36af7a40bdca3cf413a8
#
_entry.id   b846cf153a7f36af7a40bdca3cf413a8
#
_cell.length_a   1.000
_cell.length_b   1.000
_cell.length_c   1.000
_cell.angle_alpha   90.00
_cell.angle_beta   90.00
_cell.angle_gamma   90.00
#
_symmetry.space_group_name_H-M   'P 1'
#
loop_
_entity.id
_entity.type
_entity.pdbx_description
1 polymer ?
#
loop_
_entity_poly.entity_id
_entity_poly.type
_entity_poly.pdbx_seq_one_letter_code
_entity_poly.pdbx_strand_id
1 'polypeptide(L)'
;MVRRPPPAVAAPIPVVPRAAQALTPIAPGAVAPGPRRLEEFQAQRQESDQGGRKVFTEPGRVIVVDPSGQSFIRHDEEERFRFGARDIRTEQVGGEARTIVIRPDGSQIITVIGPDGVLLRRIRRDRDGREIIIIDNSFRDPAAGGSFYVDLPPPVIRIPRDRYIVEADIAAPELIYETLEAPPVDRIERRFTLDEIRYSPSVRMLMPSIDLNTINFETGSWDIPPDQA
;
A
#
# COMPACT_ATOMS: atom_id res chain seq x y z
N MET A 1 -14.91 -23.99 13.26
CA MET A 1 -13.46 -24.27 13.14
C MET A 1 -12.73 -23.02 13.60
N VAL A 2 -12.14 -23.02 14.80
CA VAL A 2 -11.37 -21.88 15.33
C VAL A 2 -10.06 -21.83 14.54
N ARG A 3 -9.87 -20.82 13.67
CA ARG A 3 -8.60 -20.58 13.00
C ARG A 3 -7.57 -20.17 14.05
N ARG A 4 -6.57 -20.98 14.22
CA ARG A 4 -5.40 -20.67 15.06
C ARG A 4 -4.74 -19.39 14.52
N PRO A 5 -4.48 -18.36 15.36
CA PRO A 5 -3.79 -17.18 14.89
C PRO A 5 -2.45 -17.59 14.28
N PRO A 6 -2.03 -16.95 13.18
CA PRO A 6 -0.74 -17.25 12.59
C PRO A 6 0.37 -16.99 13.60
N PRO A 7 1.45 -17.79 13.59
CA PRO A 7 2.56 -17.61 14.52
C PRO A 7 3.15 -16.21 14.34
N ALA A 8 3.42 -15.54 15.47
CA ALA A 8 4.09 -14.25 15.46
C ALA A 8 5.44 -14.37 14.75
N VAL A 9 5.61 -13.58 13.72
CA VAL A 9 6.80 -13.63 12.90
C VAL A 9 7.87 -12.73 13.51
N ALA A 10 8.87 -13.34 14.15
CA ALA A 10 9.90 -12.64 14.93
C ALA A 10 10.98 -11.90 14.11
N ALA A 11 11.13 -12.20 12.81
CA ALA A 11 12.13 -11.54 11.98
C ALA A 11 11.53 -10.39 11.15
N PRO A 12 12.23 -9.25 10.97
CA PRO A 12 11.72 -8.16 10.15
C PRO A 12 11.55 -8.60 8.69
N ILE A 13 10.57 -8.01 8.01
CA ILE A 13 10.39 -8.22 6.56
C ILE A 13 11.53 -7.50 5.85
N PRO A 14 12.21 -8.13 4.88
CA PRO A 14 13.27 -7.50 4.12
C PRO A 14 12.85 -6.20 3.45
N VAL A 15 13.76 -5.27 3.36
CA VAL A 15 13.59 -4.01 2.63
C VAL A 15 13.49 -4.32 1.15
N VAL A 16 12.57 -3.66 0.44
CA VAL A 16 12.53 -3.72 -1.03
C VAL A 16 13.83 -3.15 -1.56
N PRO A 17 14.59 -3.90 -2.39
CA PRO A 17 15.78 -3.37 -2.99
C PRO A 17 15.45 -2.14 -3.81
N ARG A 18 16.04 -1.01 -3.44
CA ARG A 18 15.96 0.20 -4.27
C ARG A 18 16.88 0.02 -5.46
N ALA A 19 16.39 0.35 -6.65
CA ALA A 19 17.27 0.53 -7.79
C ALA A 19 18.34 1.56 -7.40
N ALA A 20 19.61 1.26 -7.69
CA ALA A 20 20.74 2.15 -7.37
C ALA A 20 20.66 3.50 -8.12
N GLN A 21 19.72 3.63 -9.05
CA GLN A 21 19.47 4.86 -9.80
C GLN A 21 18.54 5.78 -9.00
N ALA A 22 18.90 7.04 -8.94
CA ALA A 22 18.02 8.07 -8.39
C ALA A 22 16.65 8.03 -9.05
N LEU A 23 15.60 8.15 -8.23
CA LEU A 23 14.24 8.24 -8.74
C LEU A 23 14.15 9.44 -9.69
N THR A 24 13.77 9.17 -10.94
CA THR A 24 13.60 10.22 -11.96
C THR A 24 12.11 10.33 -12.34
N PRO A 25 11.64 11.56 -12.64
CA PRO A 25 10.29 11.75 -13.15
C PRO A 25 10.02 10.92 -14.40
N ILE A 26 8.78 10.43 -14.52
CA ILE A 26 8.26 9.76 -15.72
C ILE A 26 7.22 10.70 -16.33
N ALA A 27 7.41 11.09 -17.59
CA ALA A 27 6.50 11.99 -18.28
C ALA A 27 5.10 11.35 -18.42
N PRO A 28 4.01 12.15 -18.40
CA PRO A 28 2.67 11.65 -18.69
C PRO A 28 2.65 10.93 -20.05
N GLY A 29 2.05 9.73 -20.08
CA GLY A 29 1.98 8.90 -21.29
C GLY A 29 3.25 8.15 -21.66
N ALA A 30 4.37 8.38 -20.96
CA ALA A 30 5.57 7.59 -21.15
C ALA A 30 5.41 6.18 -20.54
N VAL A 31 6.01 5.21 -21.23
CA VAL A 31 6.07 3.84 -20.72
C VAL A 31 7.00 3.77 -19.53
N ALA A 32 6.51 3.23 -18.40
CA ALA A 32 7.36 2.99 -17.24
C ALA A 32 8.48 2.01 -17.59
N PRO A 33 9.71 2.27 -17.13
CA PRO A 33 10.78 1.30 -17.23
C PRO A 33 10.51 0.11 -16.30
N GLY A 34 10.91 -1.09 -16.72
CA GLY A 34 10.83 -2.31 -15.91
C GLY A 34 9.81 -3.32 -16.39
N PRO A 35 9.67 -4.43 -15.65
CA PRO A 35 8.76 -5.51 -16.01
C PRO A 35 7.30 -5.06 -16.05
N ARG A 36 6.55 -5.54 -17.04
CA ARG A 36 5.13 -5.22 -17.22
C ARG A 36 4.22 -6.45 -17.16
N ARG A 37 4.80 -7.64 -17.32
CA ARG A 37 4.08 -8.90 -17.26
C ARG A 37 4.59 -9.74 -16.09
N LEU A 38 3.71 -10.59 -15.56
CA LEU A 38 4.05 -11.46 -14.44
C LEU A 38 5.29 -12.31 -14.71
N GLU A 39 5.41 -12.84 -15.93
CA GLU A 39 6.55 -13.66 -16.37
C GLU A 39 7.88 -12.89 -16.30
N GLU A 40 7.87 -11.60 -16.64
CA GLU A 40 9.05 -10.74 -16.59
C GLU A 40 9.51 -10.48 -15.15
N PHE A 41 8.56 -10.36 -14.19
CA PHE A 41 8.89 -10.29 -12.77
C PHE A 41 9.44 -11.63 -12.27
N GLN A 42 8.81 -12.73 -12.64
CA GLN A 42 9.25 -14.07 -12.26
C GLN A 42 10.64 -14.41 -12.79
N ALA A 43 10.97 -13.97 -14.02
CA ALA A 43 12.29 -14.16 -14.61
C ALA A 43 13.41 -13.42 -13.86
N GLN A 44 13.08 -12.35 -13.14
CA GLN A 44 14.03 -11.57 -12.33
C GLN A 44 13.93 -11.87 -10.84
N ARG A 45 13.12 -12.86 -10.46
CA ARG A 45 12.91 -13.27 -9.08
C ARG A 45 14.16 -13.90 -8.47
N GLN A 46 14.51 -13.43 -7.29
CA GLN A 46 15.50 -14.07 -6.43
C GLN A 46 14.78 -14.68 -5.23
N GLU A 47 15.10 -15.92 -4.91
CA GLU A 47 14.54 -16.65 -3.77
C GLU A 47 15.59 -16.78 -2.68
N SER A 48 15.18 -16.58 -1.43
CA SER A 48 16.00 -16.82 -0.24
C SER A 48 15.14 -17.30 0.92
N ASP A 49 15.75 -18.08 1.82
CA ASP A 49 15.12 -18.49 3.08
C ASP A 49 15.61 -17.60 4.22
N GLN A 50 14.69 -16.98 4.96
CA GLN A 50 15.01 -16.11 6.08
C GLN A 50 14.12 -16.44 7.28
N GLY A 51 14.71 -17.01 8.31
CA GLY A 51 13.99 -17.34 9.54
C GLY A 51 12.83 -18.31 9.35
N GLY A 52 12.97 -19.29 8.46
CA GLY A 52 11.91 -20.26 8.13
C GLY A 52 10.85 -19.75 7.18
N ARG A 53 11.04 -18.59 6.56
CA ARG A 53 10.16 -18.01 5.54
C ARG A 53 10.82 -18.03 4.18
N LYS A 54 10.02 -18.20 3.15
CA LYS A 54 10.44 -17.96 1.78
C LYS A 54 10.32 -16.49 1.45
N VAL A 55 11.40 -15.89 0.99
CA VAL A 55 11.45 -14.50 0.56
C VAL A 55 11.75 -14.47 -0.93
N PHE A 56 10.85 -13.87 -1.68
CA PHE A 56 11.00 -13.62 -3.11
C PHE A 56 11.22 -12.13 -3.33
N THR A 57 12.39 -11.80 -3.87
CA THR A 57 12.73 -10.42 -4.23
C THR A 57 12.53 -10.26 -5.74
N GLU A 58 11.70 -9.31 -6.11
CA GLU A 58 11.39 -8.94 -7.49
C GLU A 58 11.59 -7.43 -7.69
N PRO A 59 11.70 -6.93 -8.90
CA PRO A 59 11.75 -5.49 -9.13
C PRO A 59 10.58 -4.75 -8.48
N GLY A 60 10.88 -3.80 -7.60
CA GLY A 60 9.87 -2.96 -6.93
C GLY A 60 9.04 -3.66 -5.85
N ARG A 61 9.28 -4.95 -5.54
CA ARG A 61 8.56 -5.64 -4.46
C ARG A 61 9.33 -6.78 -3.82
N VAL A 62 8.97 -7.08 -2.59
CA VAL A 62 9.40 -8.28 -1.86
C VAL A 62 8.15 -9.04 -1.42
N ILE A 63 8.11 -10.33 -1.72
CA ILE A 63 7.03 -11.24 -1.32
C ILE A 63 7.61 -12.15 -0.24
N VAL A 64 6.96 -12.21 0.91
CA VAL A 64 7.34 -13.09 2.01
C VAL A 64 6.23 -14.09 2.24
N VAL A 65 6.54 -15.38 2.19
CA VAL A 65 5.61 -16.46 2.50
C VAL A 65 6.04 -17.10 3.81
N ASP A 66 5.17 -17.04 4.81
CA ASP A 66 5.42 -17.64 6.10
C ASP A 66 5.19 -19.18 6.09
N PRO A 67 5.62 -19.91 7.14
CA PRO A 67 5.41 -21.36 7.22
C PRO A 67 3.94 -21.79 7.21
N SER A 68 2.99 -20.89 7.50
CA SER A 68 1.55 -21.17 7.43
C SER A 68 0.97 -21.03 6.02
N GLY A 69 1.79 -20.56 5.05
CA GLY A 69 1.38 -20.28 3.68
C GLY A 69 0.77 -18.88 3.50
N GLN A 70 0.75 -18.05 4.55
CA GLN A 70 0.32 -16.66 4.43
C GLN A 70 1.40 -15.84 3.74
N SER A 71 1.00 -15.05 2.74
CA SER A 71 1.91 -14.19 2.00
C SER A 71 1.73 -12.71 2.34
N PHE A 72 2.86 -12.00 2.41
CA PHE A 72 2.93 -10.57 2.56
C PHE A 72 3.69 -9.98 1.38
N ILE A 73 3.21 -8.88 0.82
CA ILE A 73 3.86 -8.20 -0.29
C ILE A 73 4.20 -6.78 0.16
N ARG A 74 5.50 -6.47 0.16
CA ARG A 74 5.98 -5.10 0.37
C ARG A 74 6.34 -4.50 -0.98
N HIS A 75 5.71 -3.40 -1.34
CA HIS A 75 5.98 -2.66 -2.56
C HIS A 75 6.95 -1.52 -2.32
N ASP A 76 7.60 -1.06 -3.40
CA ASP A 76 8.23 0.26 -3.41
C ASP A 76 7.13 1.32 -3.23
N GLU A 77 7.27 2.10 -2.15
CA GLU A 77 6.25 3.08 -1.76
C GLU A 77 6.38 4.41 -2.53
N GLU A 78 7.39 4.54 -3.39
CA GLU A 78 7.75 5.79 -4.06
C GLU A 78 7.53 5.73 -5.57
N GLU A 79 7.68 4.54 -6.17
CA GLU A 79 7.68 4.32 -7.62
C GLU A 79 6.45 4.92 -8.32
N ARG A 80 5.25 4.71 -7.78
CA ARG A 80 4.00 5.21 -8.36
C ARG A 80 3.91 6.73 -8.46
N PHE A 81 4.68 7.46 -7.66
CA PHE A 81 4.64 8.92 -7.65
C PHE A 81 5.55 9.56 -8.70
N ARG A 82 6.37 8.78 -9.40
CA ARG A 82 7.23 9.25 -10.49
C ARG A 82 6.43 9.74 -11.70
N PHE A 83 5.25 9.13 -11.93
CA PHE A 83 4.40 9.50 -13.05
C PHE A 83 3.86 10.91 -12.92
N GLY A 84 4.10 11.73 -13.96
CA GLY A 84 3.69 13.12 -14.00
C GLY A 84 4.37 13.99 -12.93
N ALA A 85 5.46 13.55 -12.33
CA ALA A 85 6.26 14.39 -11.47
C ALA A 85 7.04 15.41 -12.29
N ARG A 86 7.16 16.65 -11.77
CA ARG A 86 8.05 17.67 -12.34
C ARG A 86 9.48 17.47 -11.87
N ASP A 87 9.68 17.11 -10.60
CA ASP A 87 10.98 16.92 -9.98
C ASP A 87 10.87 15.92 -8.82
N ILE A 88 11.96 15.23 -8.51
CA ILE A 88 12.05 14.30 -7.38
C ILE A 88 13.35 14.53 -6.65
N ARG A 89 13.28 14.72 -5.33
CA ARG A 89 14.44 14.92 -4.45
C ARG A 89 14.42 13.88 -3.34
N THR A 90 15.58 13.34 -3.01
CA THR A 90 15.73 12.41 -1.89
C THR A 90 16.77 12.98 -0.92
N GLU A 91 16.41 12.98 0.35
CA GLU A 91 17.22 13.49 1.46
C GLU A 91 17.33 12.40 2.53
N GLN A 92 18.47 12.35 3.23
CA GLN A 92 18.64 11.54 4.44
C GLN A 92 18.62 12.44 5.65
N VAL A 93 17.69 12.20 6.57
CA VAL A 93 17.53 13.02 7.79
C VAL A 93 17.40 12.09 8.99
N GLY A 94 18.40 12.07 9.88
CA GLY A 94 18.34 11.30 11.13
C GLY A 94 18.15 9.78 10.93
N GLY A 95 18.69 9.21 9.85
CA GLY A 95 18.52 7.79 9.51
C GLY A 95 17.24 7.46 8.72
N GLU A 96 16.35 8.43 8.54
CA GLU A 96 15.16 8.30 7.69
C GLU A 96 15.47 8.75 6.26
N ALA A 97 14.93 8.05 5.27
CA ALA A 97 14.95 8.50 3.88
C ALA A 97 13.68 9.31 3.60
N ARG A 98 13.85 10.54 3.15
CA ARG A 98 12.75 11.43 2.77
C ARG A 98 12.79 11.67 1.26
N THR A 99 11.74 11.26 0.56
CA THR A 99 11.57 11.53 -0.87
C THR A 99 10.48 12.56 -1.07
N ILE A 100 10.79 13.62 -1.79
CA ILE A 100 9.90 14.73 -2.11
C ILE A 100 9.63 14.70 -3.61
N VAL A 101 8.41 14.37 -3.97
CA VAL A 101 7.92 14.40 -5.36
C VAL A 101 7.17 15.70 -5.58
N ILE A 102 7.64 16.52 -6.50
CA ILE A 102 7.05 17.82 -6.84
C ILE A 102 6.17 17.64 -8.08
N ARG A 103 4.91 18.02 -7.96
CA ARG A 103 3.93 17.98 -9.04
C ARG A 103 3.99 19.24 -9.93
N PRO A 104 3.45 19.22 -11.17
CA PRO A 104 3.39 20.39 -12.04
C PRO A 104 2.65 21.60 -11.44
N ASP A 105 1.62 21.35 -10.63
CA ASP A 105 0.84 22.37 -9.91
C ASP A 105 1.58 22.98 -8.70
N GLY A 106 2.80 22.51 -8.41
CA GLY A 106 3.59 22.93 -7.27
C GLY A 106 3.30 22.19 -5.97
N SER A 107 2.28 21.34 -5.93
CA SER A 107 2.04 20.46 -4.79
C SER A 107 3.14 19.40 -4.64
N GLN A 108 3.30 18.85 -3.44
CA GLN A 108 4.34 17.89 -3.13
C GLN A 108 3.76 16.66 -2.44
N ILE A 109 4.31 15.49 -2.78
CA ILE A 109 4.12 14.26 -2.01
C ILE A 109 5.44 13.94 -1.32
N ILE A 110 5.41 13.90 0.00
CA ILE A 110 6.58 13.63 0.83
C ILE A 110 6.40 12.25 1.43
N THR A 111 7.33 11.35 1.11
CA THR A 111 7.36 9.98 1.64
C THR A 111 8.54 9.86 2.59
N VAL A 112 8.29 9.42 3.83
CA VAL A 112 9.32 9.21 4.85
C VAL A 112 9.40 7.73 5.15
N ILE A 113 10.57 7.14 4.93
CA ILE A 113 10.85 5.72 5.13
C ILE A 113 11.91 5.57 6.23
N GLY A 114 11.63 4.70 7.19
CA GLY A 114 12.54 4.39 8.28
C GLY A 114 13.76 3.58 7.85
N PRO A 115 14.75 3.42 8.75
CA PRO A 115 15.95 2.63 8.47
C PRO A 115 15.65 1.16 8.22
N ASP A 116 14.51 0.67 8.68
CA ASP A 116 13.99 -0.69 8.44
C ASP A 116 13.21 -0.81 7.10
N GLY A 117 13.22 0.25 6.27
CA GLY A 117 12.54 0.30 4.98
C GLY A 117 11.01 0.39 5.06
N VAL A 118 10.45 0.62 6.24
CA VAL A 118 9.01 0.75 6.44
C VAL A 118 8.58 2.19 6.23
N LEU A 119 7.44 2.37 5.55
CA LEU A 119 6.81 3.67 5.42
C LEU A 119 6.41 4.20 6.79
N LEU A 120 7.02 5.30 7.23
CA LEU A 120 6.67 5.99 8.46
C LEU A 120 5.57 7.00 8.24
N ARG A 121 5.73 7.87 7.24
CA ARG A 121 4.75 8.91 6.93
C ARG A 121 4.63 9.16 5.44
N ARG A 122 3.43 9.54 5.04
CA ARG A 122 3.17 10.16 3.74
C ARG A 122 2.41 11.44 3.95
N ILE A 123 2.94 12.52 3.41
CA ILE A 123 2.43 13.88 3.60
C ILE A 123 2.17 14.47 2.22
N ARG A 124 1.01 15.08 2.03
CA ARG A 124 0.75 15.98 0.92
C ARG A 124 0.96 17.41 1.41
N ARG A 125 1.79 18.16 0.70
CA ARG A 125 1.93 19.60 0.90
C ARG A 125 1.37 20.29 -0.34
N ASP A 126 0.43 21.20 -0.15
CA ASP A 126 -0.10 21.99 -1.24
C ASP A 126 0.89 23.10 -1.65
N ARG A 127 0.56 23.83 -2.73
CA ARG A 127 1.40 24.94 -3.22
C ARG A 127 1.56 26.08 -2.22
N ASP A 128 0.60 26.24 -1.29
CA ASP A 128 0.59 27.27 -0.28
C ASP A 128 1.34 26.84 0.99
N GLY A 129 1.92 25.64 0.98
CA GLY A 129 2.72 25.07 2.07
C GLY A 129 1.90 24.37 3.16
N ARG A 130 0.59 24.25 3.02
CA ARG A 130 -0.27 23.52 3.96
C ARG A 130 -0.01 22.03 3.84
N GLU A 131 0.25 21.38 4.96
CA GLU A 131 0.50 19.93 5.03
C GLU A 131 -0.73 19.17 5.50
N ILE A 132 -0.98 18.04 4.85
CA ILE A 132 -1.97 17.04 5.23
C ILE A 132 -1.24 15.71 5.34
N ILE A 133 -1.28 15.09 6.52
CA ILE A 133 -0.72 13.76 6.75
C ILE A 133 -1.73 12.74 6.20
N ILE A 134 -1.32 12.04 5.14
CA ILE A 134 -2.16 11.00 4.49
C ILE A 134 -1.98 9.67 5.20
N ILE A 135 -0.74 9.33 5.58
CA ILE A 135 -0.38 8.10 6.28
C ILE A 135 0.55 8.47 7.42
N ASP A 136 0.27 7.94 8.61
CA ASP A 136 1.14 8.06 9.76
C ASP A 136 1.25 6.69 10.45
N ASN A 137 2.40 6.06 10.29
CA ASN A 137 2.79 4.82 10.95
C ASN A 137 3.87 5.05 12.03
N SER A 138 4.18 6.31 12.37
CA SER A 138 5.27 6.65 13.29
C SER A 138 5.05 6.16 14.73
N PHE A 139 3.80 5.80 15.06
CA PHE A 139 3.45 5.21 16.35
C PHE A 139 3.76 3.70 16.44
N ARG A 140 4.20 3.07 15.35
CA ARG A 140 4.59 1.67 15.33
C ARG A 140 5.83 1.47 16.22
N ASP A 141 5.80 0.44 17.07
CA ASP A 141 6.99 -0.03 17.76
C ASP A 141 7.85 -0.89 16.79
N PRO A 142 9.04 -0.45 16.42
CA PRO A 142 9.93 -1.23 15.54
C PRO A 142 10.34 -2.57 16.15
N ALA A 143 10.35 -2.68 17.49
CA ALA A 143 10.74 -3.89 18.22
C ALA A 143 9.57 -4.88 18.39
N ALA A 144 8.33 -4.43 18.23
CA ALA A 144 7.17 -5.31 18.19
C ALA A 144 7.20 -6.09 16.89
N GLY A 145 7.91 -7.20 16.84
CA GLY A 145 8.04 -8.10 15.69
C GLY A 145 6.70 -8.30 14.99
N GLY A 146 6.61 -7.85 13.74
CA GLY A 146 5.34 -7.57 13.10
C GLY A 146 4.55 -8.77 12.65
N SER A 147 3.51 -9.10 13.39
CA SER A 147 2.31 -9.64 12.74
C SER A 147 1.55 -8.47 12.16
N PHE A 148 1.44 -8.38 10.83
CA PHE A 148 0.56 -7.40 10.17
C PHE A 148 -0.90 -7.85 10.19
N TYR A 149 -1.17 -9.05 10.68
CA TYR A 149 -2.50 -9.60 10.74
C TYR A 149 -3.15 -9.30 12.09
N VAL A 150 -4.26 -8.58 12.04
CA VAL A 150 -5.10 -8.26 13.19
C VAL A 150 -6.43 -8.99 13.00
N ASP A 151 -6.82 -9.79 13.96
CA ASP A 151 -8.12 -10.44 13.96
C ASP A 151 -9.05 -9.70 14.95
N LEU A 152 -10.10 -9.09 14.39
CA LEU A 152 -11.11 -8.38 15.14
C LEU A 152 -12.45 -9.13 15.03
N PRO A 153 -13.34 -9.04 16.02
CA PRO A 153 -14.71 -9.49 15.85
C PRO A 153 -15.40 -8.71 14.72
N PRO A 154 -16.36 -9.31 14.01
CA PRO A 154 -17.13 -8.61 13.00
C PRO A 154 -17.78 -7.34 13.58
N PRO A 155 -17.70 -6.19 12.86
CA PRO A 155 -18.31 -4.95 13.33
C PRO A 155 -19.84 -5.04 13.36
N VAL A 156 -20.45 -4.26 14.23
CA VAL A 156 -21.92 -4.09 14.26
C VAL A 156 -22.31 -3.05 13.22
N ILE A 157 -22.75 -3.52 12.04
CA ILE A 157 -23.18 -2.65 10.94
C ILE A 157 -24.59 -2.13 11.22
N ARG A 158 -24.73 -0.81 11.40
CA ARG A 158 -26.00 -0.12 11.70
C ARG A 158 -26.52 0.70 10.52
N ILE A 159 -25.84 0.67 9.39
CA ILE A 159 -26.22 1.35 8.16
C ILE A 159 -26.76 0.33 7.14
N PRO A 160 -27.59 0.73 6.17
CA PRO A 160 -28.06 -0.15 5.11
C PRO A 160 -26.91 -0.78 4.33
N ARG A 161 -27.14 -2.00 3.82
CA ARG A 161 -26.10 -2.77 3.14
C ARG A 161 -25.54 -2.04 1.90
N ASP A 162 -26.39 -1.40 1.12
CA ASP A 162 -26.07 -0.61 -0.05
C ASP A 162 -25.28 0.68 0.25
N ARG A 163 -25.24 1.08 1.52
CA ARG A 163 -24.39 2.16 2.02
C ARG A 163 -23.07 1.63 2.63
N TYR A 164 -23.05 0.34 2.97
CA TYR A 164 -21.87 -0.31 3.53
C TYR A 164 -20.97 -0.90 2.43
N ILE A 165 -21.57 -1.49 1.39
CA ILE A 165 -20.88 -1.97 0.19
C ILE A 165 -21.56 -1.31 -1.00
N VAL A 166 -20.87 -0.34 -1.60
CA VAL A 166 -21.36 0.44 -2.73
C VAL A 166 -20.79 -0.15 -4.03
N GLU A 167 -21.68 -0.57 -4.93
CA GLU A 167 -21.28 -1.11 -6.24
C GLU A 167 -20.97 0.05 -7.19
N ALA A 168 -19.72 0.19 -7.64
CA ALA A 168 -19.24 1.34 -8.39
C ALA A 168 -19.88 1.49 -9.78
N ASP A 169 -20.31 0.38 -10.40
CA ASP A 169 -20.92 0.33 -11.74
C ASP A 169 -22.33 0.93 -11.82
N ILE A 170 -23.04 0.92 -10.69
CA ILE A 170 -24.44 1.42 -10.61
C ILE A 170 -24.58 2.61 -9.67
N ALA A 171 -23.57 2.94 -8.86
CA ALA A 171 -23.63 4.02 -7.90
C ALA A 171 -23.51 5.39 -8.58
N ALA A 172 -24.29 6.36 -8.12
CA ALA A 172 -24.08 7.74 -8.47
C ALA A 172 -22.72 8.25 -7.94
N PRO A 173 -22.01 9.13 -8.66
CA PRO A 173 -20.71 9.64 -8.22
C PRO A 173 -20.73 10.24 -6.80
N GLU A 174 -21.81 10.89 -6.43
CA GLU A 174 -22.00 11.51 -5.11
C GLU A 174 -21.96 10.45 -4.00
N LEU A 175 -22.59 9.27 -4.23
CA LEU A 175 -22.58 8.18 -3.28
C LEU A 175 -21.18 7.59 -3.12
N ILE A 176 -20.38 7.51 -4.19
CA ILE A 176 -19.00 7.09 -4.16
C ILE A 176 -18.17 8.03 -3.26
N TYR A 177 -18.31 9.36 -3.46
CA TYR A 177 -17.63 10.35 -2.64
C TYR A 177 -18.06 10.29 -1.17
N GLU A 178 -19.36 10.21 -0.89
CA GLU A 178 -19.89 10.03 0.47
C GLU A 178 -19.31 8.79 1.14
N THR A 179 -19.16 7.68 0.40
CA THR A 179 -18.60 6.43 0.91
C THR A 179 -17.11 6.56 1.23
N LEU A 180 -16.35 7.28 0.39
CA LEU A 180 -14.92 7.54 0.63
C LEU A 180 -14.67 8.44 1.85
N GLU A 181 -15.63 9.32 2.18
CA GLU A 181 -15.57 10.21 3.34
C GLU A 181 -16.28 9.67 4.57
N ALA A 182 -16.93 8.50 4.45
CA ALA A 182 -17.74 7.94 5.53
C ALA A 182 -16.89 7.60 6.78
N PRO A 183 -17.41 7.84 7.98
CA PRO A 183 -16.76 7.42 9.20
C PRO A 183 -16.80 5.89 9.34
N PRO A 184 -15.97 5.32 10.23
CA PRO A 184 -16.06 3.91 10.58
C PRO A 184 -17.45 3.51 11.05
N VAL A 185 -17.92 2.31 10.67
CA VAL A 185 -19.24 1.79 11.04
C VAL A 185 -19.31 1.32 12.49
N ASP A 186 -18.14 1.07 13.10
CA ASP A 186 -18.02 0.73 14.52
C ASP A 186 -16.80 1.47 15.10
N ARG A 187 -16.70 1.45 16.44
CA ARG A 187 -15.65 2.19 17.15
C ARG A 187 -14.26 1.61 16.85
N ILE A 188 -13.33 2.47 16.46
CA ILE A 188 -11.91 2.15 16.36
C ILE A 188 -11.25 2.43 17.71
N GLU A 189 -10.82 1.37 18.41
CA GLU A 189 -10.24 1.48 19.74
C GLU A 189 -8.76 1.88 19.75
N ARG A 190 -8.04 1.60 18.65
CA ARG A 190 -6.62 1.96 18.49
C ARG A 190 -6.31 2.33 17.04
N ARG A 191 -5.16 2.95 16.86
CA ARG A 191 -4.64 3.20 15.51
C ARG A 191 -4.11 1.91 14.88
N PHE A 192 -4.29 1.78 13.57
CA PHE A 192 -3.75 0.69 12.76
C PHE A 192 -2.74 1.24 11.78
N THR A 193 -1.63 0.52 11.60
CA THR A 193 -0.67 0.83 10.54
C THR A 193 -1.24 0.50 9.17
N LEU A 194 -0.67 1.08 8.12
CA LEU A 194 -1.08 0.78 6.75
C LEU A 194 -0.96 -0.71 6.43
N ASP A 195 0.07 -1.39 6.94
CA ASP A 195 0.25 -2.82 6.71
C ASP A 195 -0.81 -3.65 7.45
N GLU A 196 -1.16 -3.29 8.69
CA GLU A 196 -2.28 -3.92 9.40
C GLU A 196 -3.60 -3.75 8.64
N ILE A 197 -3.87 -2.58 8.06
CA ILE A 197 -5.06 -2.34 7.23
C ILE A 197 -5.01 -3.20 5.96
N ARG A 198 -3.87 -3.27 5.27
CA ARG A 198 -3.70 -4.03 4.03
C ARG A 198 -3.92 -5.53 4.23
N TYR A 199 -3.40 -6.08 5.32
CA TYR A 199 -3.37 -7.54 5.53
C TYR A 199 -4.47 -8.07 6.45
N SER A 200 -5.26 -7.19 7.09
CA SER A 200 -6.33 -7.60 8.00
C SER A 200 -7.71 -7.27 7.44
N PRO A 201 -8.41 -8.23 6.85
CA PRO A 201 -9.79 -8.04 6.39
C PRO A 201 -10.71 -7.50 7.48
N SER A 202 -10.56 -7.99 8.72
CA SER A 202 -11.34 -7.55 9.88
C SER A 202 -11.19 -6.06 10.20
N VAL A 203 -9.98 -5.49 9.98
CA VAL A 203 -9.74 -4.05 10.12
C VAL A 203 -10.45 -3.27 9.02
N ARG A 204 -10.37 -3.75 7.76
CA ARG A 204 -11.04 -3.09 6.63
C ARG A 204 -12.57 -3.12 6.74
N MET A 205 -13.13 -4.15 7.37
CA MET A 205 -14.57 -4.25 7.62
C MET A 205 -15.12 -3.16 8.56
N LEU A 206 -14.25 -2.41 9.26
CA LEU A 206 -14.67 -1.25 10.05
C LEU A 206 -15.09 -0.05 9.19
N MET A 207 -14.79 -0.07 7.88
CA MET A 207 -15.11 1.02 6.96
C MET A 207 -16.09 0.55 5.89
N PRO A 208 -16.99 1.42 5.42
CA PRO A 208 -17.70 1.19 4.18
C PRO A 208 -16.72 0.96 3.02
N SER A 209 -17.14 0.24 2.01
CA SER A 209 -16.31 -0.14 0.87
C SER A 209 -17.00 0.14 -0.45
N ILE A 210 -16.19 0.38 -1.48
CA ILE A 210 -16.64 0.46 -2.87
C ILE A 210 -16.21 -0.82 -3.55
N ASP A 211 -17.16 -1.52 -4.15
CA ASP A 211 -16.93 -2.72 -4.92
C ASP A 211 -16.71 -2.38 -6.39
N LEU A 212 -15.51 -2.76 -6.90
CA LEU A 212 -15.04 -2.49 -8.26
C LEU A 212 -15.12 -3.77 -9.11
N ASN A 213 -16.29 -4.37 -9.24
CA ASN A 213 -16.47 -5.62 -9.98
C ASN A 213 -16.28 -5.51 -11.49
N THR A 214 -16.17 -4.30 -12.01
CA THR A 214 -16.22 -4.01 -13.46
C THR A 214 -14.87 -4.02 -14.15
N ILE A 215 -13.78 -3.98 -13.39
CA ILE A 215 -12.43 -3.97 -13.98
C ILE A 215 -11.94 -5.42 -14.09
N ASN A 216 -11.89 -5.93 -15.32
CA ASN A 216 -11.32 -7.24 -15.63
C ASN A 216 -9.94 -7.05 -16.24
N PHE A 217 -8.98 -7.86 -15.79
CA PHE A 217 -7.64 -7.89 -16.34
C PHE A 217 -7.46 -9.16 -17.18
N GLU A 218 -6.70 -9.06 -18.25
CA GLU A 218 -6.23 -10.27 -18.93
C GLU A 218 -5.35 -11.09 -17.99
N THR A 219 -5.40 -12.41 -18.12
CA THR A 219 -4.60 -13.32 -17.29
C THR A 219 -3.11 -12.97 -17.37
N GLY A 220 -2.52 -12.63 -16.22
CA GLY A 220 -1.11 -12.25 -16.11
C GLY A 220 -0.79 -10.79 -16.51
N SER A 221 -1.79 -9.98 -16.81
CA SER A 221 -1.66 -8.54 -17.08
C SER A 221 -2.27 -7.71 -15.97
N TRP A 222 -1.79 -6.49 -15.79
CA TRP A 222 -2.42 -5.43 -14.98
C TRP A 222 -2.85 -4.23 -15.85
N ASP A 223 -2.72 -4.36 -17.16
CA ASP A 223 -3.20 -3.32 -18.06
C ASP A 223 -4.73 -3.34 -18.08
N ILE A 224 -5.34 -2.18 -17.90
CA ILE A 224 -6.80 -2.02 -18.00
C ILE A 224 -7.12 -2.00 -19.49
N PRO A 225 -8.01 -2.90 -19.97
CA PRO A 225 -8.45 -2.87 -21.36
C PRO A 225 -9.03 -1.50 -21.75
N PRO A 226 -8.82 -1.02 -22.99
CA PRO A 226 -9.26 0.31 -23.39
C PRO A 226 -10.77 0.55 -23.31
N ASP A 227 -11.57 -0.52 -23.35
CA ASP A 227 -13.02 -0.50 -23.18
C ASP A 227 -13.47 -0.39 -21.73
N GLN A 228 -12.53 -0.49 -20.77
CA GLN A 228 -12.76 -0.38 -19.33
C GLN A 228 -11.99 0.78 -18.69
N ALA A 229 -11.32 1.63 -19.51
CA ALA A 229 -10.51 2.75 -19.06
C ALA A 229 -11.29 4.08 -19.03
#